data_d395c25660b4520a083abb7c01eef495
#
_entry.id   d395c25660b4520a083abb7c01eef495
#
_cell.length_a   1.000
_cell.length_b   1.000
_cell.length_c   1.000
_cell.angle_alpha   90.00
_cell.angle_beta   90.00
_cell.angle_gamma   90.00
#
_symmetry.space_group_name_H-M   'P 1'
#
loop_
_entity.id
_entity.type
_entity.pdbx_description
1 polymer ?
#
loop_
_entity_poly.entity_id
_entity_poly.type
_entity_poly.pdbx_seq_one_letter_code
_entity_poly.pdbx_strand_id
1 'polypeptide(L)'
;MAEIARAAGVGKATVSLALRNDPRLRPETRREIQAIAKKMGYQSNAVVSNLMAQLRASKDPKYQATIGLINVSNDKDFLHTNPTFSALNEGIAARCHQTGYGSNEFWLRDPAIDAGRLKQILRARNIRGVVIAGMVDNLKLPAEFDVLWEDLSCVTVGIRPENPAFHFTCNDQFATAQRMGKQLLRLGYTRPGLVVASYIERVIDNRFSAGFYAGGNFCKATEHLPVHDFKPGEKKQFLAWLQKNKPDVIVTTHTEVLAWVAEYGLRWPKEVGLAHLDINKGMEEWSGMNQKNDLVGTFAIDLLVGLLHRNECGPPDSPKCMMIESQWVPGATLRH
;
A
#
# COMPACT_ATOMS: atom_id res chain seq x y z
N MET A 1 -9.01 -11.97 35.70
CA MET A 1 -7.97 -12.99 35.47
C MET A 1 -8.11 -14.18 36.42
N ALA A 2 -8.08 -14.00 37.76
CA ALA A 2 -8.22 -15.13 38.72
C ALA A 2 -9.57 -15.84 38.60
N GLU A 3 -10.65 -15.11 38.39
CA GLU A 3 -12.01 -15.66 38.22
C GLU A 3 -12.17 -16.42 36.89
N ILE A 4 -11.59 -15.87 35.81
CA ILE A 4 -11.55 -16.55 34.51
C ILE A 4 -10.76 -17.86 34.62
N ALA A 5 -9.62 -17.85 35.32
CA ALA A 5 -8.78 -19.02 35.57
C ALA A 5 -9.55 -20.13 36.32
N ARG A 6 -10.35 -19.73 37.30
CA ARG A 6 -11.20 -20.62 38.08
C ARG A 6 -12.35 -21.17 37.22
N ALA A 7 -13.01 -20.33 36.45
CA ALA A 7 -14.11 -20.72 35.58
C ALA A 7 -13.68 -21.64 34.43
N ALA A 8 -12.46 -21.45 33.92
CA ALA A 8 -11.89 -22.25 32.84
C ALA A 8 -11.08 -23.49 33.34
N GLY A 9 -10.94 -23.68 34.66
CA GLY A 9 -10.16 -24.80 35.24
C GLY A 9 -8.68 -24.77 34.91
N VAL A 10 -8.09 -23.56 34.63
CA VAL A 10 -6.69 -23.41 34.23
C VAL A 10 -5.93 -22.42 35.10
N GLY A 11 -4.62 -22.40 34.98
CA GLY A 11 -3.77 -21.44 35.71
C GLY A 11 -3.90 -20.01 35.15
N LYS A 12 -3.64 -18.99 36.00
CA LYS A 12 -3.63 -17.56 35.61
C LYS A 12 -2.71 -17.28 34.42
N ALA A 13 -1.56 -18.00 34.35
CA ALA A 13 -0.63 -17.87 33.23
C ALA A 13 -1.28 -18.34 31.92
N THR A 14 -2.03 -19.45 31.93
CA THR A 14 -2.75 -19.98 30.78
C THR A 14 -3.84 -19.01 30.31
N VAL A 15 -4.60 -18.40 31.23
CA VAL A 15 -5.58 -17.34 30.90
C VAL A 15 -4.87 -16.14 30.26
N SER A 16 -3.74 -15.71 30.80
CA SER A 16 -2.95 -14.62 30.26
C SER A 16 -2.48 -14.90 28.83
N LEU A 17 -2.04 -16.14 28.56
CA LEU A 17 -1.65 -16.58 27.22
C LEU A 17 -2.85 -16.61 26.25
N ALA A 18 -4.00 -17.16 26.70
CA ALA A 18 -5.21 -17.23 25.91
C ALA A 18 -5.76 -15.86 25.51
N LEU A 19 -5.79 -14.92 26.48
CA LEU A 19 -6.27 -13.54 26.24
C LEU A 19 -5.36 -12.70 25.33
N ARG A 20 -4.07 -13.09 25.23
CA ARG A 20 -3.10 -12.48 24.30
C ARG A 20 -2.98 -13.23 22.98
N ASN A 21 -3.84 -14.20 22.74
CA ASN A 21 -3.85 -15.04 21.54
C ASN A 21 -2.53 -15.80 21.29
N ASP A 22 -1.83 -16.20 22.37
CA ASP A 22 -0.52 -16.82 22.30
C ASP A 22 -0.57 -18.18 21.59
N PRO A 23 0.26 -18.42 20.56
CA PRO A 23 0.22 -19.65 19.76
C PRO A 23 0.69 -20.90 20.50
N ARG A 24 1.32 -20.76 21.67
CA ARG A 24 1.72 -21.90 22.52
C ARG A 24 0.52 -22.63 23.13
N LEU A 25 -0.67 -22.02 23.12
CA LEU A 25 -1.92 -22.68 23.50
C LEU A 25 -2.62 -23.27 22.29
N ARG A 26 -3.20 -24.45 22.46
CA ARG A 26 -4.04 -25.09 21.44
C ARG A 26 -5.20 -24.14 21.06
N PRO A 27 -5.60 -24.08 19.79
CA PRO A 27 -6.65 -23.18 19.33
C PRO A 27 -7.98 -23.37 20.08
N GLU A 28 -8.34 -24.62 20.39
CA GLU A 28 -9.59 -24.94 21.09
C GLU A 28 -9.58 -24.36 22.51
N THR A 29 -8.52 -24.63 23.31
CA THR A 29 -8.35 -24.11 24.65
C THR A 29 -8.35 -22.57 24.68
N ARG A 30 -7.73 -21.95 23.68
CA ARG A 30 -7.67 -20.51 23.58
C ARG A 30 -9.06 -19.90 23.33
N ARG A 31 -9.84 -20.47 22.38
CA ARG A 31 -11.21 -20.04 22.08
C ARG A 31 -12.14 -20.20 23.30
N GLU A 32 -12.03 -21.30 23.99
CA GLU A 32 -12.84 -21.60 25.20
C GLU A 32 -12.58 -20.54 26.28
N ILE A 33 -11.32 -20.28 26.62
CA ILE A 33 -10.95 -19.27 27.64
C ILE A 33 -11.39 -17.87 27.21
N GLN A 34 -11.26 -17.50 25.94
CA GLN A 34 -11.71 -16.22 25.40
C GLN A 34 -13.24 -16.07 25.47
N ALA A 35 -13.99 -17.16 25.19
CA ALA A 35 -15.45 -17.17 25.32
C ALA A 35 -15.89 -16.96 26.78
N ILE A 36 -15.24 -17.64 27.73
CA ILE A 36 -15.47 -17.45 29.17
C ILE A 36 -15.16 -16.02 29.58
N ALA A 37 -14.03 -15.47 29.16
CA ALA A 37 -13.63 -14.09 29.46
C ALA A 37 -14.66 -13.07 28.94
N LYS A 38 -15.12 -13.26 27.70
CA LYS A 38 -16.16 -12.42 27.07
C LYS A 38 -17.49 -12.51 27.84
N LYS A 39 -17.91 -13.71 28.24
CA LYS A 39 -19.13 -13.95 29.03
C LYS A 39 -19.05 -13.30 30.41
N MET A 40 -17.85 -13.21 30.99
CA MET A 40 -17.59 -12.57 32.29
C MET A 40 -17.34 -11.05 32.18
N GLY A 41 -17.52 -10.45 31.00
CA GLY A 41 -17.33 -9.01 30.78
C GLY A 41 -15.89 -8.53 30.89
N TYR A 42 -14.89 -9.42 30.74
CA TYR A 42 -13.51 -9.05 30.85
C TYR A 42 -13.09 -8.19 29.65
N GLN A 43 -12.62 -6.96 29.93
CA GLN A 43 -12.00 -6.07 28.93
C GLN A 43 -10.52 -5.92 29.25
N SER A 44 -9.66 -5.96 28.22
CA SER A 44 -8.24 -5.66 28.39
C SER A 44 -8.08 -4.24 28.93
N ASN A 45 -7.27 -4.04 29.95
CA ASN A 45 -7.08 -2.72 30.55
C ASN A 45 -6.30 -1.82 29.58
N ALA A 46 -7.02 -0.91 28.94
CA ALA A 46 -6.46 0.07 28.00
C ALA A 46 -5.37 0.96 28.64
N VAL A 47 -5.47 1.23 29.96
CA VAL A 47 -4.49 2.01 30.72
C VAL A 47 -3.14 1.27 30.80
N VAL A 48 -3.15 -0.05 31.02
CA VAL A 48 -1.92 -0.85 31.06
C VAL A 48 -1.29 -0.89 29.66
N SER A 49 -2.10 -1.03 28.61
CA SER A 49 -1.62 -0.98 27.22
C SER A 49 -0.98 0.36 26.87
N ASN A 50 -1.60 1.46 27.28
CA ASN A 50 -1.06 2.83 27.10
C ASN A 50 0.21 3.05 27.90
N LEU A 51 0.27 2.60 29.16
CA LEU A 51 1.46 2.72 30.00
C LEU A 51 2.65 1.95 29.38
N MET A 52 2.41 0.76 28.88
CA MET A 52 3.45 -0.03 28.18
C MET A 52 3.86 0.62 26.84
N ALA A 53 2.96 1.32 26.15
CA ALA A 53 3.29 2.12 24.98
C ALA A 53 4.15 3.33 25.33
N GLN A 54 3.82 4.04 26.41
CA GLN A 54 4.62 5.18 26.91
C GLN A 54 6.01 4.76 27.39
N LEU A 55 6.12 3.62 28.10
CA LEU A 55 7.42 3.07 28.50
C LEU A 55 8.32 2.67 27.32
N ARG A 56 7.72 2.30 26.19
CA ARG A 56 8.45 2.04 24.94
C ARG A 56 8.87 3.34 24.24
N ALA A 57 8.03 4.36 24.25
CA ALA A 57 8.31 5.66 23.63
C ALA A 57 9.40 6.49 24.35
N SER A 58 9.65 6.20 25.64
CA SER A 58 10.60 6.97 26.47
C SER A 58 12.05 6.43 26.45
N LYS A 59 12.34 5.38 25.68
CA LYS A 59 13.69 4.80 25.52
C LYS A 59 14.04 4.71 24.05
N ASP A 60 15.32 4.88 23.71
CA ASP A 60 15.81 4.49 22.39
C ASP A 60 15.27 3.13 22.00
N PRO A 61 14.75 2.95 20.78
CA PRO A 61 14.06 1.74 20.39
C PRO A 61 15.04 0.55 20.50
N LYS A 62 14.90 -0.24 21.57
CA LYS A 62 15.63 -1.50 21.66
C LYS A 62 15.09 -2.43 20.59
N TYR A 63 16.00 -3.11 19.87
CA TYR A 63 15.65 -4.14 18.89
C TYR A 63 14.62 -5.12 19.48
N GLN A 64 13.46 -5.23 18.83
CA GLN A 64 12.37 -6.10 19.26
C GLN A 64 12.34 -7.40 18.47
N ALA A 65 12.30 -7.29 17.13
CA ALA A 65 12.23 -8.42 16.22
C ALA A 65 12.55 -7.97 14.78
N THR A 66 12.59 -8.91 13.85
CA THR A 66 12.72 -8.65 12.42
C THR A 66 11.36 -8.83 11.73
N ILE A 67 11.04 -7.91 10.81
CA ILE A 67 9.90 -7.99 9.89
C ILE A 67 10.42 -8.46 8.53
N GLY A 68 9.68 -9.34 7.85
CA GLY A 68 9.96 -9.71 6.47
C GLY A 68 9.34 -8.71 5.50
N LEU A 69 10.09 -8.25 4.51
CA LEU A 69 9.58 -7.55 3.35
C LEU A 69 9.58 -8.53 2.17
N ILE A 70 8.41 -8.90 1.68
CA ILE A 70 8.28 -9.89 0.61
C ILE A 70 8.01 -9.17 -0.71
N ASN A 71 9.00 -9.20 -1.61
CA ASN A 71 8.89 -8.73 -2.97
C ASN A 71 8.27 -9.84 -3.84
N VAL A 72 7.08 -9.59 -4.40
CA VAL A 72 6.37 -10.55 -5.26
C VAL A 72 6.43 -10.21 -6.74
N SER A 73 7.13 -9.14 -7.12
CA SER A 73 7.29 -8.74 -8.52
C SER A 73 8.15 -9.73 -9.31
N ASN A 74 8.10 -9.62 -10.64
CA ASN A 74 8.98 -10.40 -11.54
C ASN A 74 10.45 -9.95 -11.49
N ASP A 75 10.71 -8.73 -11.00
CA ASP A 75 12.03 -8.13 -10.86
C ASP A 75 12.42 -8.06 -9.39
N LYS A 76 13.57 -8.63 -9.04
CA LYS A 76 14.08 -8.63 -7.66
C LYS A 76 14.40 -7.23 -7.13
N ASP A 77 14.80 -6.32 -8.01
CA ASP A 77 15.20 -4.97 -7.66
C ASP A 77 14.04 -3.95 -7.73
N PHE A 78 12.84 -4.42 -8.08
CA PHE A 78 11.64 -3.60 -8.29
C PHE A 78 11.32 -2.64 -7.13
N LEU A 79 11.44 -3.09 -5.89
CA LEU A 79 11.16 -2.26 -4.70
C LEU A 79 12.17 -1.14 -4.50
N HIS A 80 13.27 -1.15 -5.23
CA HIS A 80 14.34 -0.13 -5.18
C HIS A 80 14.40 0.73 -6.44
N THR A 81 14.01 0.19 -7.60
CA THR A 81 14.12 0.84 -8.91
C THR A 81 12.84 1.56 -9.34
N ASN A 82 11.66 1.06 -8.94
CA ASN A 82 10.41 1.74 -9.22
C ASN A 82 10.20 2.91 -8.23
N PRO A 83 10.02 4.17 -8.70
CA PRO A 83 9.97 5.35 -7.82
C PRO A 83 8.89 5.28 -6.72
N THR A 84 7.70 4.78 -7.04
CA THR A 84 6.58 4.62 -6.10
C THR A 84 6.93 3.61 -5.01
N PHE A 85 7.45 2.44 -5.40
CA PHE A 85 7.79 1.37 -4.46
C PHE A 85 9.08 1.67 -3.67
N SER A 86 10.03 2.40 -4.25
CA SER A 86 11.22 2.88 -3.53
C SER A 86 10.85 3.82 -2.39
N ALA A 87 10.00 4.83 -2.65
CA ALA A 87 9.52 5.73 -1.60
C ALA A 87 8.72 4.99 -0.51
N LEU A 88 7.89 4.01 -0.90
CA LEU A 88 7.16 3.15 0.01
C LEU A 88 8.10 2.32 0.90
N ASN A 89 9.15 1.75 0.31
CA ASN A 89 10.17 0.99 1.04
C ASN A 89 10.99 1.87 2.00
N GLU A 90 11.30 3.11 1.63
CA GLU A 90 11.91 4.10 2.53
C GLU A 90 11.04 4.32 3.77
N GLY A 91 9.72 4.48 3.60
CA GLY A 91 8.76 4.61 4.71
C GLY A 91 8.71 3.38 5.61
N ILE A 92 8.71 2.17 5.03
CA ILE A 92 8.79 0.90 5.77
C ILE A 92 10.06 0.86 6.62
N ALA A 93 11.22 1.10 6.01
CA ALA A 93 12.52 1.02 6.69
C ALA A 93 12.62 2.04 7.84
N ALA A 94 12.22 3.29 7.58
CA ALA A 94 12.22 4.36 8.58
C ALA A 94 11.31 4.01 9.77
N ARG A 95 10.10 3.48 9.50
CA ARG A 95 9.16 3.13 10.58
C ARG A 95 9.59 1.89 11.35
N CYS A 96 10.13 0.89 10.69
CA CYS A 96 10.76 -0.25 11.37
C CYS A 96 11.81 0.22 12.37
N HIS A 97 12.74 1.07 11.93
CA HIS A 97 13.77 1.64 12.80
C HIS A 97 13.17 2.38 14.01
N GLN A 98 12.18 3.28 13.77
CA GLN A 98 11.53 4.06 14.84
C GLN A 98 10.81 3.18 15.87
N THR A 99 10.30 2.02 15.45
CA THR A 99 9.56 1.08 16.32
C THR A 99 10.42 -0.03 16.89
N GLY A 100 11.75 -0.04 16.61
CA GLY A 100 12.70 -1.03 17.11
C GLY A 100 12.68 -2.37 16.36
N TYR A 101 12.13 -2.37 15.12
CA TYR A 101 12.15 -3.56 14.27
C TYR A 101 13.28 -3.47 13.24
N GLY A 102 13.94 -4.59 12.97
CA GLY A 102 14.73 -4.78 11.76
C GLY A 102 13.85 -5.19 10.58
N SER A 103 14.34 -5.06 9.36
CA SER A 103 13.69 -5.58 8.16
C SER A 103 14.65 -6.48 7.37
N ASN A 104 14.10 -7.56 6.79
CA ASN A 104 14.80 -8.44 5.84
C ASN A 104 13.94 -8.58 4.60
N GLU A 105 14.52 -8.32 3.44
CA GLU A 105 13.84 -8.51 2.17
C GLU A 105 13.99 -9.95 1.66
N PHE A 106 12.92 -10.47 1.05
CA PHE A 106 12.85 -11.78 0.41
C PHE A 106 12.17 -11.62 -0.94
N TRP A 107 12.83 -12.05 -1.99
CA TRP A 107 12.22 -12.08 -3.31
C TRP A 107 11.52 -13.43 -3.51
N LEU A 108 10.20 -13.40 -3.74
CA LEU A 108 9.39 -14.62 -3.78
C LEU A 108 9.68 -15.52 -5.01
N ARG A 109 10.30 -14.94 -6.03
CA ARG A 109 10.69 -15.65 -7.27
C ARG A 109 12.16 -16.05 -7.30
N ASP A 110 12.86 -15.99 -6.18
CA ASP A 110 14.22 -16.49 -6.07
C ASP A 110 14.24 -17.99 -6.32
N PRO A 111 14.94 -18.47 -7.40
CA PRO A 111 14.98 -19.90 -7.72
C PRO A 111 15.63 -20.76 -6.66
N ALA A 112 16.38 -20.16 -5.73
CA ALA A 112 17.00 -20.85 -4.60
C ALA A 112 16.08 -20.99 -3.37
N ILE A 113 14.87 -20.36 -3.40
CA ILE A 113 13.97 -20.29 -2.24
C ILE A 113 12.58 -20.78 -2.63
N ASP A 114 12.25 -22.02 -2.31
CA ASP A 114 10.88 -22.52 -2.33
C ASP A 114 10.11 -22.14 -1.06
N ALA A 115 8.80 -22.41 -1.04
CA ALA A 115 7.93 -22.09 0.10
C ALA A 115 8.38 -22.76 1.40
N GLY A 116 8.82 -24.01 1.35
CA GLY A 116 9.33 -24.77 2.50
C GLY A 116 10.60 -24.13 3.07
N ARG A 117 11.54 -23.78 2.20
CA ARG A 117 12.78 -23.11 2.58
C ARG A 117 12.52 -21.73 3.15
N LEU A 118 11.63 -20.93 2.53
CA LEU A 118 11.26 -19.62 3.08
C LEU A 118 10.62 -19.74 4.45
N LYS A 119 9.71 -20.70 4.65
CA LYS A 119 9.10 -20.98 5.97
C LYS A 119 10.16 -21.29 7.04
N GLN A 120 11.15 -22.11 6.71
CA GLN A 120 12.27 -22.43 7.62
C GLN A 120 13.10 -21.19 7.95
N ILE A 121 13.44 -20.36 6.96
CA ILE A 121 14.20 -19.12 7.16
C ILE A 121 13.44 -18.15 8.08
N LEU A 122 12.15 -17.91 7.80
CA LEU A 122 11.31 -17.02 8.60
C LEU A 122 11.24 -17.50 10.06
N ARG A 123 11.02 -18.80 10.27
CA ARG A 123 11.00 -19.40 11.61
C ARG A 123 12.36 -19.30 12.32
N ALA A 124 13.47 -19.64 11.66
CA ALA A 124 14.82 -19.58 12.22
C ALA A 124 15.22 -18.17 12.66
N ARG A 125 14.75 -17.14 11.92
CA ARG A 125 14.98 -15.72 12.23
C ARG A 125 13.90 -15.12 13.14
N ASN A 126 12.95 -15.91 13.62
CA ASN A 126 11.81 -15.47 14.42
C ASN A 126 11.01 -14.34 13.76
N ILE A 127 10.89 -14.35 12.42
CA ILE A 127 10.07 -13.41 11.66
C ILE A 127 8.63 -13.91 11.72
N ARG A 128 7.76 -13.15 12.37
CA ARG A 128 6.34 -13.48 12.57
C ARG A 128 5.41 -12.52 11.84
N GLY A 129 5.93 -11.43 11.32
CA GLY A 129 5.19 -10.45 10.56
C GLY A 129 5.87 -10.12 9.24
N VAL A 130 5.06 -9.97 8.19
CA VAL A 130 5.55 -9.66 6.85
C VAL A 130 4.73 -8.55 6.20
N VAL A 131 5.43 -7.68 5.47
CA VAL A 131 4.84 -6.77 4.50
C VAL A 131 5.04 -7.36 3.11
N ILE A 132 3.97 -7.45 2.31
CA ILE A 132 3.99 -7.97 0.95
C ILE A 132 3.84 -6.81 -0.02
N ALA A 133 4.79 -6.65 -0.96
CA ALA A 133 4.87 -5.54 -1.90
C ALA A 133 5.22 -6.02 -3.33
N GLY A 134 5.02 -5.16 -4.33
CA GLY A 134 5.42 -5.44 -5.71
C GLY A 134 4.37 -6.17 -6.56
N MET A 135 3.09 -6.13 -6.17
CA MET A 135 1.98 -6.74 -6.92
C MET A 135 1.53 -5.82 -8.05
N VAL A 136 2.22 -5.86 -9.20
CA VAL A 136 1.88 -5.02 -10.36
C VAL A 136 1.40 -5.83 -11.56
N ASP A 137 1.83 -7.07 -11.69
CA ASP A 137 1.52 -7.92 -12.85
C ASP A 137 0.33 -8.86 -12.60
N ASN A 138 0.15 -9.28 -11.35
CA ASN A 138 -0.86 -10.26 -10.95
C ASN A 138 -1.39 -9.93 -9.54
N LEU A 139 -2.72 -10.01 -9.38
CA LEU A 139 -3.40 -9.81 -8.09
C LEU A 139 -3.44 -11.09 -7.22
N LYS A 140 -2.89 -12.20 -7.71
CA LYS A 140 -2.83 -13.47 -7.00
C LYS A 140 -1.41 -13.76 -6.54
N LEU A 141 -1.27 -14.10 -5.29
CA LEU A 141 -0.03 -14.66 -4.78
C LEU A 141 0.16 -16.09 -5.33
N PRO A 142 1.40 -16.54 -5.56
CA PRO A 142 1.63 -17.90 -6.00
C PRO A 142 1.16 -18.92 -4.96
N ALA A 143 0.30 -19.86 -5.37
CA ALA A 143 -0.38 -20.80 -4.46
C ALA A 143 0.57 -21.71 -3.67
N GLU A 144 1.77 -21.98 -4.19
CA GLU A 144 2.81 -22.74 -3.50
C GLU A 144 3.25 -22.10 -2.17
N PHE A 145 3.02 -20.78 -2.01
CA PHE A 145 3.37 -20.04 -0.79
C PHE A 145 2.21 -19.94 0.22
N ASP A 146 1.03 -20.50 -0.07
CA ASP A 146 -0.13 -20.43 0.83
C ASP A 146 0.17 -21.02 2.23
N VAL A 147 1.05 -22.01 2.28
CA VAL A 147 1.50 -22.64 3.54
C VAL A 147 2.23 -21.69 4.50
N LEU A 148 2.61 -20.49 4.05
CA LEU A 148 3.29 -19.49 4.87
C LEU A 148 2.30 -18.63 5.64
N TRP A 149 1.17 -18.31 5.03
CA TRP A 149 0.34 -17.19 5.47
C TRP A 149 -0.40 -17.45 6.77
N GLU A 150 -0.76 -18.70 7.07
CA GLU A 150 -1.51 -19.05 8.29
C GLU A 150 -0.76 -18.72 9.58
N ASP A 151 0.57 -18.86 9.56
CA ASP A 151 1.43 -18.67 10.75
C ASP A 151 1.96 -17.22 10.88
N LEU A 152 1.68 -16.34 9.90
CA LEU A 152 2.24 -14.98 9.81
C LEU A 152 1.17 -13.90 9.98
N SER A 153 1.55 -12.80 10.62
CA SER A 153 0.82 -11.54 10.49
C SER A 153 1.19 -10.90 9.16
N CYS A 154 0.21 -10.67 8.27
CA CYS A 154 0.46 -10.20 6.90
C CYS A 154 -0.24 -8.86 6.64
N VAL A 155 0.49 -7.93 6.02
CA VAL A 155 -0.05 -6.67 5.47
C VAL A 155 0.46 -6.51 4.05
N THR A 156 -0.40 -6.13 3.12
CA THR A 156 0.01 -5.78 1.75
C THR A 156 0.08 -4.27 1.57
N VAL A 157 0.91 -3.81 0.63
CA VAL A 157 1.08 -2.38 0.35
C VAL A 157 0.89 -2.08 -1.13
N GLY A 158 0.26 -0.93 -1.39
CA GLY A 158 0.02 -0.40 -2.73
C GLY A 158 -1.16 -1.07 -3.43
N ILE A 159 -1.13 -2.38 -3.61
CA ILE A 159 -2.13 -3.15 -4.34
C ILE A 159 -2.64 -4.30 -3.46
N ARG A 160 -3.95 -4.52 -3.50
CA ARG A 160 -4.61 -5.57 -2.73
C ARG A 160 -4.63 -6.88 -3.50
N PRO A 161 -4.15 -8.01 -2.92
CA PRO A 161 -4.33 -9.31 -3.53
C PRO A 161 -5.79 -9.75 -3.48
N GLU A 162 -6.22 -10.51 -4.49
CA GLU A 162 -7.55 -11.11 -4.52
C GLU A 162 -7.64 -12.31 -3.59
N ASN A 163 -6.60 -13.15 -3.57
CA ASN A 163 -6.56 -14.37 -2.78
C ASN A 163 -5.11 -14.79 -2.45
N PRO A 164 -4.78 -14.97 -1.15
CA PRO A 164 -5.59 -14.61 0.00
C PRO A 164 -5.68 -13.09 0.19
N ALA A 165 -6.80 -12.59 0.69
CA ALA A 165 -6.98 -11.18 0.98
C ALA A 165 -6.41 -10.85 2.37
N PHE A 166 -5.48 -9.88 2.43
CA PHE A 166 -4.88 -9.40 3.67
C PHE A 166 -5.34 -7.98 4.02
N HIS A 167 -5.07 -7.55 5.23
CA HIS A 167 -5.09 -6.13 5.56
C HIS A 167 -4.13 -5.39 4.65
N PHE A 168 -4.46 -4.17 4.21
CA PHE A 168 -3.60 -3.45 3.30
C PHE A 168 -3.59 -1.94 3.53
N THR A 169 -2.50 -1.31 3.10
CA THR A 169 -2.36 0.13 3.00
C THR A 169 -2.09 0.53 1.55
N CYS A 170 -2.72 1.58 1.09
CA CYS A 170 -2.56 2.08 -0.27
C CYS A 170 -2.79 3.60 -0.32
N ASN A 171 -2.52 4.17 -1.47
CA ASN A 171 -2.94 5.54 -1.79
C ASN A 171 -4.45 5.54 -2.07
N ASP A 172 -5.11 6.66 -1.80
CA ASP A 172 -6.47 6.89 -2.28
C ASP A 172 -6.42 7.40 -3.73
N GLN A 173 -6.26 6.48 -4.69
CA GLN A 173 -6.14 6.81 -6.11
C GLN A 173 -7.39 7.51 -6.64
N PHE A 174 -8.58 7.12 -6.16
CA PHE A 174 -9.83 7.77 -6.56
C PHE A 174 -9.86 9.23 -6.12
N ALA A 175 -9.63 9.51 -4.84
CA ALA A 175 -9.60 10.88 -4.32
C ALA A 175 -8.43 11.69 -4.93
N THR A 176 -7.29 11.06 -5.20
CA THR A 176 -6.14 11.67 -5.89
C THR A 176 -6.55 12.20 -7.27
N ALA A 177 -7.14 11.36 -8.11
CA ALA A 177 -7.57 11.74 -9.45
C ALA A 177 -8.75 12.72 -9.41
N GLN A 178 -9.68 12.57 -8.45
CA GLN A 178 -10.78 13.51 -8.25
C GLN A 178 -10.27 14.92 -7.89
N ARG A 179 -9.30 15.01 -6.97
CA ARG A 179 -8.67 16.28 -6.59
C ARG A 179 -7.90 16.91 -7.75
N MET A 180 -7.18 16.08 -8.53
CA MET A 180 -6.54 16.50 -9.77
C MET A 180 -7.55 17.17 -10.70
N GLY A 181 -8.65 16.49 -11.00
CA GLY A 181 -9.72 17.03 -11.85
C GLY A 181 -10.23 18.39 -11.36
N LYS A 182 -10.58 18.51 -10.08
CA LYS A 182 -11.04 19.75 -9.46
C LYS A 182 -9.99 20.89 -9.58
N GLN A 183 -8.71 20.55 -9.41
CA GLN A 183 -7.65 21.54 -9.50
C GLN A 183 -7.44 22.02 -10.94
N LEU A 184 -7.49 21.14 -11.94
CA LEU A 184 -7.41 21.51 -13.35
C LEU A 184 -8.54 22.45 -13.77
N LEU A 185 -9.78 22.22 -13.30
CA LEU A 185 -10.89 23.15 -13.50
C LEU A 185 -10.60 24.54 -12.92
N ARG A 186 -10.06 24.63 -11.71
CA ARG A 186 -9.70 25.91 -11.08
C ARG A 186 -8.63 26.65 -11.88
N LEU A 187 -7.72 25.94 -12.54
CA LEU A 187 -6.69 26.48 -13.42
C LEU A 187 -7.22 26.80 -14.83
N GLY A 188 -8.52 26.65 -15.09
CA GLY A 188 -9.18 26.99 -16.34
C GLY A 188 -8.95 26.02 -17.48
N TYR A 189 -8.55 24.77 -17.19
CA TYR A 189 -8.53 23.71 -18.20
C TYR A 189 -9.94 23.18 -18.47
N THR A 190 -10.25 22.93 -19.73
CA THR A 190 -11.60 22.56 -20.17
C THR A 190 -11.67 21.24 -20.93
N ARG A 191 -10.53 20.77 -21.45
CA ARG A 191 -10.43 19.58 -22.29
C ARG A 191 -9.32 18.64 -21.84
N PRO A 192 -9.37 18.11 -20.61
CA PRO A 192 -8.31 17.27 -20.10
C PRO A 192 -8.34 15.87 -20.74
N GLY A 193 -7.15 15.33 -21.03
CA GLY A 193 -6.94 13.97 -21.49
C GLY A 193 -6.23 13.14 -20.43
N LEU A 194 -6.68 11.90 -20.24
CA LEU A 194 -6.06 10.93 -19.31
C LEU A 194 -5.20 9.93 -20.09
N VAL A 195 -3.95 9.79 -19.67
CA VAL A 195 -2.94 8.89 -20.25
C VAL A 195 -2.37 8.01 -19.15
N VAL A 196 -2.87 6.79 -19.04
CA VAL A 196 -2.49 5.82 -18.00
C VAL A 196 -2.42 4.42 -18.61
N ALA A 197 -1.55 3.59 -18.08
CA ALA A 197 -1.43 2.22 -18.55
C ALA A 197 -2.61 1.35 -18.06
N SER A 198 -3.23 0.60 -18.94
CA SER A 198 -4.39 -0.25 -18.64
C SER A 198 -4.09 -1.32 -17.58
N TYR A 199 -2.82 -1.79 -17.49
CA TYR A 199 -2.43 -2.72 -16.43
C TYR A 199 -2.46 -2.07 -15.04
N ILE A 200 -2.08 -0.79 -14.92
CA ILE A 200 -2.19 -0.03 -13.67
C ILE A 200 -3.68 0.13 -13.29
N GLU A 201 -4.50 0.60 -14.23
CA GLU A 201 -5.94 0.77 -13.99
C GLU A 201 -6.59 -0.53 -13.51
N ARG A 202 -6.24 -1.67 -14.13
CA ARG A 202 -6.76 -2.99 -13.74
C ARG A 202 -6.43 -3.36 -12.30
N VAL A 203 -5.17 -3.15 -11.86
CA VAL A 203 -4.74 -3.56 -10.50
C VAL A 203 -5.22 -2.61 -9.40
N ILE A 204 -5.73 -1.43 -9.77
CA ILE A 204 -6.32 -0.45 -8.84
C ILE A 204 -7.84 -0.29 -9.05
N ASP A 205 -8.52 -1.23 -9.68
CA ASP A 205 -9.98 -1.20 -9.92
C ASP A 205 -10.45 0.05 -10.67
N ASN A 206 -9.69 0.53 -11.67
CA ASN A 206 -9.95 1.74 -12.46
C ASN A 206 -10.13 3.02 -11.62
N ARG A 207 -9.48 3.11 -10.46
CA ARG A 207 -9.69 4.22 -9.53
C ARG A 207 -9.20 5.56 -10.05
N PHE A 208 -8.14 5.60 -10.88
CA PHE A 208 -7.69 6.86 -11.46
C PHE A 208 -8.70 7.39 -12.47
N SER A 209 -9.14 6.59 -13.43
CA SER A 209 -10.12 7.02 -14.43
C SER A 209 -11.48 7.36 -13.78
N ALA A 210 -11.97 6.52 -12.88
CA ALA A 210 -13.23 6.78 -12.17
C ALA A 210 -13.17 8.07 -11.33
N GLY A 211 -12.09 8.28 -10.57
CA GLY A 211 -11.88 9.50 -9.78
C GLY A 211 -11.73 10.74 -10.64
N PHE A 212 -11.00 10.64 -11.75
CA PHE A 212 -10.78 11.74 -12.69
C PHE A 212 -12.10 12.24 -13.28
N TYR A 213 -12.94 11.34 -13.79
CA TYR A 213 -14.25 11.71 -14.33
C TYR A 213 -15.21 12.22 -13.25
N ALA A 214 -15.18 11.65 -12.05
CA ALA A 214 -16.00 12.13 -10.93
C ALA A 214 -15.55 13.51 -10.39
N GLY A 215 -14.25 13.87 -10.55
CA GLY A 215 -13.69 15.13 -10.05
C GLY A 215 -13.92 16.31 -10.95
N GLY A 216 -14.00 16.06 -12.22
CA GLY A 216 -14.21 17.07 -13.24
C GLY A 216 -15.59 16.95 -13.84
N ASN A 217 -16.51 17.85 -13.52
CA ASN A 217 -17.59 18.18 -14.46
C ASN A 217 -16.98 18.88 -15.70
N PHE A 218 -15.90 18.31 -16.27
CA PHE A 218 -15.17 18.92 -17.37
C PHE A 218 -16.00 19.04 -18.63
N CYS A 219 -17.00 18.17 -18.75
CA CYS A 219 -17.91 18.15 -19.87
C CYS A 219 -19.26 17.65 -19.40
N LYS A 220 -20.32 18.20 -19.94
CA LYS A 220 -21.58 17.47 -20.04
C LYS A 220 -21.22 16.07 -20.53
N ALA A 221 -21.77 15.04 -19.96
CA ALA A 221 -21.39 13.61 -20.06
C ALA A 221 -21.12 13.04 -21.49
N THR A 222 -21.24 13.83 -22.54
CA THR A 222 -21.05 13.46 -23.94
C THR A 222 -19.68 13.79 -24.54
N GLU A 223 -18.76 14.43 -23.77
CA GLU A 223 -17.52 14.97 -24.35
C GLU A 223 -16.22 14.56 -23.63
N HIS A 224 -16.23 13.48 -22.85
CA HIS A 224 -14.99 12.96 -22.28
C HIS A 224 -14.06 12.45 -23.39
N LEU A 225 -12.80 12.89 -23.34
CA LEU A 225 -11.80 12.32 -24.24
C LEU A 225 -11.58 10.85 -23.88
N PRO A 226 -11.36 9.96 -24.88
CA PRO A 226 -11.02 8.57 -24.59
C PRO A 226 -9.69 8.51 -23.84
N VAL A 227 -9.64 7.68 -22.80
CA VAL A 227 -8.39 7.39 -22.09
C VAL A 227 -7.41 6.78 -23.07
N HIS A 228 -6.18 7.28 -23.07
CA HIS A 228 -5.10 6.66 -23.82
C HIS A 228 -4.40 5.59 -22.96
N ASP A 229 -4.39 4.35 -23.45
CA ASP A 229 -3.64 3.26 -22.84
C ASP A 229 -2.14 3.45 -23.12
N PHE A 230 -1.41 3.91 -22.10
CA PHE A 230 0.03 4.12 -22.22
C PHE A 230 0.77 2.77 -22.28
N LYS A 231 1.67 2.66 -23.23
CA LYS A 231 2.62 1.55 -23.30
C LYS A 231 4.02 2.06 -23.57
N PRO A 232 5.03 1.58 -22.82
CA PRO A 232 6.43 1.96 -23.06
C PRO A 232 6.82 1.73 -24.51
N GLY A 233 7.47 2.73 -25.14
CA GLY A 233 7.92 2.67 -26.53
C GLY A 233 6.84 2.92 -27.61
N GLU A 234 5.54 2.95 -27.27
CA GLU A 234 4.46 3.20 -28.22
C GLU A 234 4.16 4.69 -28.46
N LYS A 235 5.20 5.51 -28.60
CA LYS A 235 5.10 6.96 -28.83
C LYS A 235 4.19 7.33 -30.01
N LYS A 236 4.24 6.57 -31.10
CA LYS A 236 3.43 6.85 -32.30
C LYS A 236 1.93 6.83 -32.01
N GLN A 237 1.46 5.86 -31.21
CA GLN A 237 0.07 5.72 -30.82
C GLN A 237 -0.38 6.89 -29.92
N PHE A 238 0.48 7.29 -28.98
CA PHE A 238 0.26 8.46 -28.15
C PHE A 238 0.13 9.74 -29.00
N LEU A 239 1.05 9.97 -29.93
CA LEU A 239 1.02 11.16 -30.80
C LEU A 239 -0.22 11.19 -31.71
N ALA A 240 -0.66 10.04 -32.25
CA ALA A 240 -1.90 9.93 -33.01
C ALA A 240 -3.13 10.29 -32.14
N TRP A 241 -3.17 9.80 -30.90
CA TRP A 241 -4.20 10.15 -29.93
C TRP A 241 -4.18 11.63 -29.59
N LEU A 242 -3.01 12.22 -29.34
CA LEU A 242 -2.81 13.64 -29.04
C LEU A 242 -3.31 14.54 -30.21
N GLN A 243 -2.92 14.21 -31.43
CA GLN A 243 -3.32 14.94 -32.62
C GLN A 243 -4.84 14.89 -32.87
N LYS A 244 -5.45 13.72 -32.67
CA LYS A 244 -6.90 13.51 -32.85
C LYS A 244 -7.72 14.23 -31.79
N ASN A 245 -7.31 14.12 -30.53
CA ASN A 245 -8.13 14.55 -29.40
C ASN A 245 -7.83 15.97 -28.90
N LYS A 246 -6.65 16.53 -29.20
CA LYS A 246 -6.22 17.89 -28.85
C LYS A 246 -6.58 18.29 -27.42
N PRO A 247 -6.10 17.56 -26.39
CA PRO A 247 -6.33 17.95 -25.00
C PRO A 247 -5.63 19.29 -24.70
N ASP A 248 -6.22 20.12 -23.83
CA ASP A 248 -5.57 21.32 -23.30
C ASP A 248 -4.68 21.02 -22.08
N VAL A 249 -4.86 19.85 -21.47
CA VAL A 249 -3.99 19.29 -20.43
C VAL A 249 -3.98 17.78 -20.50
N ILE A 250 -2.82 17.17 -20.26
CA ILE A 250 -2.63 15.72 -20.18
C ILE A 250 -2.35 15.35 -18.73
N VAL A 251 -3.15 14.43 -18.20
CA VAL A 251 -2.96 13.83 -16.87
C VAL A 251 -2.38 12.44 -17.03
N THR A 252 -1.28 12.13 -16.35
CA THR A 252 -0.57 10.86 -16.55
C THR A 252 0.11 10.35 -15.28
N THR A 253 0.53 9.08 -15.30
CA THR A 253 1.46 8.46 -14.33
C THR A 253 2.84 8.19 -14.95
N HIS A 254 3.11 8.71 -16.17
CA HIS A 254 4.29 8.38 -16.96
C HIS A 254 5.08 9.63 -17.34
N THR A 255 6.33 9.70 -16.91
CA THR A 255 7.22 10.85 -17.14
C THR A 255 7.66 10.98 -18.61
N GLU A 256 7.67 9.88 -19.37
CA GLU A 256 8.03 9.86 -20.80
C GLU A 256 7.13 10.75 -21.65
N VAL A 257 5.89 10.97 -21.20
CA VAL A 257 4.91 11.82 -21.90
C VAL A 257 5.44 13.23 -22.10
N LEU A 258 6.19 13.77 -21.14
CA LEU A 258 6.80 15.11 -21.24
C LEU A 258 7.76 15.19 -22.43
N ALA A 259 8.66 14.23 -22.57
CA ALA A 259 9.61 14.17 -23.67
C ALA A 259 8.89 14.00 -25.02
N TRP A 260 7.85 13.15 -25.08
CA TRP A 260 7.07 12.92 -26.30
C TRP A 260 6.30 14.16 -26.76
N VAL A 261 5.76 14.94 -25.81
CA VAL A 261 5.08 16.22 -26.09
C VAL A 261 6.08 17.27 -26.60
N ALA A 262 7.28 17.36 -25.99
CA ALA A 262 8.36 18.25 -26.44
C ALA A 262 8.82 17.94 -27.88
N GLU A 263 9.07 16.66 -28.15
CA GLU A 263 9.48 16.21 -29.49
C GLU A 263 8.40 16.41 -30.56
N TYR A 264 7.11 16.41 -30.17
CA TYR A 264 6.00 16.76 -31.06
C TYR A 264 5.95 18.26 -31.39
N GLY A 265 6.71 19.09 -30.64
CA GLY A 265 6.80 20.53 -30.84
C GLY A 265 5.79 21.37 -30.04
N LEU A 266 5.07 20.77 -29.09
CA LEU A 266 4.19 21.49 -28.17
C LEU A 266 4.95 21.99 -26.94
N ARG A 267 4.62 23.20 -26.52
CA ARG A 267 5.23 23.86 -25.33
C ARG A 267 4.25 23.84 -24.17
N TRP A 268 4.72 23.40 -23.02
CA TRP A 268 3.97 23.51 -21.77
C TRP A 268 4.44 24.73 -20.95
N PRO A 269 3.56 25.33 -20.14
CA PRO A 269 2.12 25.12 -20.04
C PRO A 269 1.30 25.89 -21.10
N LYS A 270 1.96 26.50 -22.10
CA LYS A 270 1.33 27.46 -23.04
C LYS A 270 0.34 26.81 -24.00
N GLU A 271 0.73 25.69 -24.63
CA GLU A 271 -0.07 25.02 -25.67
C GLU A 271 -0.78 23.78 -25.10
N VAL A 272 -0.15 23.07 -24.18
CA VAL A 272 -0.74 21.95 -23.44
C VAL A 272 -0.18 21.92 -22.02
N GLY A 273 -1.04 21.68 -21.02
CA GLY A 273 -0.59 21.43 -19.64
C GLY A 273 -0.20 19.97 -19.46
N LEU A 274 0.72 19.71 -18.52
CA LEU A 274 1.08 18.34 -18.14
C LEU A 274 0.94 18.21 -16.61
N ALA A 275 0.20 17.19 -16.16
CA ALA A 275 -0.06 16.94 -14.76
C ALA A 275 0.25 15.48 -14.42
N HIS A 276 0.96 15.24 -13.32
CA HIS A 276 1.34 13.91 -12.90
C HIS A 276 0.51 13.44 -11.69
N LEU A 277 0.00 12.20 -11.75
CA LEU A 277 -0.82 11.61 -10.67
C LEU A 277 0.00 11.06 -9.51
N ASP A 278 1.30 10.90 -9.66
CA ASP A 278 2.20 10.39 -8.62
C ASP A 278 3.57 11.08 -8.71
N ILE A 279 3.67 12.28 -8.15
CA ILE A 279 4.93 13.02 -8.08
C ILE A 279 5.83 12.41 -7.03
N ASN A 280 7.01 11.98 -7.46
CA ASN A 280 8.08 11.43 -6.65
C ASN A 280 9.31 12.34 -6.70
N LYS A 281 10.34 11.99 -5.94
CA LYS A 281 11.64 12.68 -5.92
C LYS A 281 12.24 12.72 -7.33
N GLY A 282 12.81 13.89 -7.71
CA GLY A 282 13.39 14.11 -9.05
C GLY A 282 12.37 14.61 -10.08
N MET A 283 11.13 14.94 -9.66
CA MET A 283 10.07 15.43 -10.53
C MET A 283 9.65 16.87 -10.17
N GLU A 284 10.61 17.71 -9.77
CA GLU A 284 10.36 19.05 -9.20
C GLU A 284 9.72 20.03 -10.20
N GLU A 285 9.88 19.78 -11.51
CA GLU A 285 9.24 20.59 -12.56
C GLU A 285 7.74 20.28 -12.76
N TRP A 286 7.29 19.06 -12.37
CA TRP A 286 5.94 18.61 -12.57
C TRP A 286 4.93 19.25 -11.61
N SER A 287 3.80 19.66 -12.15
CA SER A 287 2.60 19.93 -11.37
C SER A 287 1.79 18.66 -11.20
N GLY A 288 1.20 18.42 -10.02
CA GLY A 288 0.38 17.22 -9.87
C GLY A 288 0.13 16.81 -8.42
N MET A 289 0.02 15.52 -8.20
CA MET A 289 -0.32 14.94 -6.90
C MET A 289 0.87 14.15 -6.33
N ASN A 290 1.30 14.49 -5.13
CA ASN A 290 2.17 13.64 -4.34
C ASN A 290 1.31 12.67 -3.55
N GLN A 291 1.42 11.38 -3.82
CA GLN A 291 0.60 10.34 -3.20
C GLN A 291 1.09 9.94 -1.80
N LYS A 292 2.19 10.52 -1.31
CA LYS A 292 2.74 10.20 0.02
C LYS A 292 3.07 8.71 0.17
N ASN A 293 3.77 8.15 -0.80
CA ASN A 293 4.12 6.74 -0.84
C ASN A 293 4.92 6.28 0.38
N ASP A 294 5.76 7.15 0.94
CA ASP A 294 6.47 6.94 2.19
C ASP A 294 5.53 6.72 3.38
N LEU A 295 4.43 7.49 3.46
CA LEU A 295 3.42 7.30 4.51
C LEU A 295 2.65 5.98 4.33
N VAL A 296 2.40 5.54 3.09
CA VAL A 296 1.78 4.22 2.84
C VAL A 296 2.62 3.12 3.47
N GLY A 297 3.95 3.15 3.27
CA GLY A 297 4.88 2.21 3.90
C GLY A 297 4.93 2.34 5.42
N THR A 298 4.95 3.57 5.94
CA THR A 298 4.92 3.86 7.37
C THR A 298 3.69 3.22 8.05
N PHE A 299 2.51 3.46 7.52
CA PHE A 299 1.27 2.94 8.08
C PHE A 299 1.10 1.43 7.90
N ALA A 300 1.75 0.82 6.89
CA ALA A 300 1.80 -0.63 6.78
C ALA A 300 2.51 -1.26 8.00
N ILE A 301 3.60 -0.66 8.46
CA ILE A 301 4.30 -1.11 9.65
C ILE A 301 3.47 -0.90 10.91
N ASP A 302 2.79 0.24 11.06
CA ASP A 302 1.89 0.48 12.20
C ASP A 302 0.77 -0.57 12.27
N LEU A 303 0.17 -0.88 11.13
CA LEU A 303 -0.86 -1.92 11.02
C LEU A 303 -0.29 -3.29 11.37
N LEU A 304 0.88 -3.66 10.81
CA LEU A 304 1.54 -4.94 11.06
C LEU A 304 1.95 -5.11 12.53
N VAL A 305 2.55 -4.08 13.12
CA VAL A 305 2.92 -4.08 14.55
C VAL A 305 1.68 -4.25 15.43
N GLY A 306 0.56 -3.63 15.06
CA GLY A 306 -0.72 -3.85 15.72
C GLY A 306 -1.19 -5.30 15.66
N LEU A 307 -1.07 -5.97 14.49
CA LEU A 307 -1.39 -7.40 14.35
C LEU A 307 -0.47 -8.28 15.21
N LEU A 308 0.84 -8.02 15.15
CA LEU A 308 1.83 -8.75 15.95
C LEU A 308 1.55 -8.65 17.45
N HIS A 309 1.19 -7.47 17.96
CA HIS A 309 0.87 -7.29 19.38
C HIS A 309 -0.41 -8.02 19.82
N ARG A 310 -1.35 -8.24 18.90
CA ARG A 310 -2.58 -8.99 19.15
C ARG A 310 -2.46 -10.47 18.82
N ASN A 311 -1.29 -10.91 18.29
CA ASN A 311 -1.04 -12.26 17.74
C ASN A 311 -2.12 -12.66 16.71
N GLU A 312 -2.51 -11.72 15.83
CA GLU A 312 -3.41 -11.97 14.72
C GLU A 312 -2.59 -12.48 13.53
N CYS A 313 -2.78 -13.74 13.16
CA CYS A 313 -2.08 -14.41 12.07
C CYS A 313 -3.09 -14.94 11.05
N GLY A 314 -2.62 -15.22 9.85
CA GLY A 314 -3.44 -15.73 8.76
C GLY A 314 -4.24 -14.66 8.02
N PRO A 315 -4.88 -15.05 6.92
CA PRO A 315 -5.83 -14.20 6.21
C PRO A 315 -7.02 -13.86 7.13
N PRO A 316 -7.40 -12.57 7.23
CA PRO A 316 -8.53 -12.18 8.08
C PRO A 316 -9.87 -12.45 7.38
N ASP A 317 -10.92 -12.72 8.17
CA ASP A 317 -12.30 -12.83 7.65
C ASP A 317 -12.77 -11.53 6.98
N SER A 318 -12.31 -10.38 7.49
CA SER A 318 -12.64 -9.04 6.98
C SER A 318 -11.37 -8.19 6.89
N PRO A 319 -10.76 -8.11 5.70
CA PRO A 319 -9.58 -7.27 5.49
C PRO A 319 -9.88 -5.79 5.71
N LYS A 320 -9.00 -5.11 6.42
CA LYS A 320 -9.06 -3.65 6.64
C LYS A 320 -8.20 -2.96 5.60
N CYS A 321 -8.68 -1.81 5.09
CA CYS A 321 -7.93 -0.94 4.20
C CYS A 321 -7.63 0.38 4.90
N MET A 322 -6.37 0.82 4.83
CA MET A 322 -5.98 2.18 5.18
C MET A 322 -5.54 2.90 3.91
N MET A 323 -6.26 3.96 3.55
CA MET A 323 -5.98 4.77 2.37
C MET A 323 -5.34 6.10 2.77
N ILE A 324 -4.27 6.49 2.08
CA ILE A 324 -3.51 7.71 2.34
C ILE A 324 -3.88 8.77 1.30
N GLU A 325 -4.26 9.93 1.79
CA GLU A 325 -4.61 11.07 0.94
C GLU A 325 -3.38 11.73 0.32
N SER A 326 -3.47 12.03 -0.97
CA SER A 326 -2.46 12.77 -1.71
C SER A 326 -2.51 14.27 -1.42
N GLN A 327 -1.42 14.95 -1.76
CA GLN A 327 -1.27 16.40 -1.66
C GLN A 327 -0.98 17.00 -3.03
N TRP A 328 -1.62 18.13 -3.34
CA TRP A 328 -1.29 18.92 -4.53
C TRP A 328 0.11 19.52 -4.45
N VAL A 329 0.86 19.41 -5.54
CA VAL A 329 2.19 19.99 -5.71
C VAL A 329 2.15 20.92 -6.94
N PRO A 330 2.33 22.24 -6.76
CA PRO A 330 2.49 23.15 -7.89
C PRO A 330 3.86 22.95 -8.55
N GLY A 331 3.93 23.09 -9.86
CA GLY A 331 5.15 23.03 -10.65
C GLY A 331 5.03 23.87 -11.92
N ALA A 332 6.01 23.78 -12.80
CA ALA A 332 6.07 24.60 -14.01
C ALA A 332 5.23 24.05 -15.19
N THR A 333 4.72 22.84 -15.10
CA THR A 333 4.06 22.15 -16.23
C THR A 333 2.57 22.51 -16.41
N LEU A 334 1.98 23.29 -15.50
CA LEU A 334 0.62 23.81 -15.60
C LEU A 334 0.59 25.34 -15.53
N ARG A 335 -0.54 25.94 -15.99
CA ARG A 335 -0.85 27.37 -15.78
C ARG A 335 -0.97 27.68 -14.28
N HIS A 336 -0.67 28.91 -13.92
CA HIS A 336 -0.84 29.43 -12.55
C HIS A 336 -2.15 30.17 -12.42
#